data_67d76e9abc0453a28002bf35fab211ac
#
_entry.id   67d76e9abc0453a28002bf35fab211ac
#
_cell.length_a   1.000
_cell.length_b   1.000
_cell.length_c   1.000
_cell.angle_alpha   90.00
_cell.angle_beta   90.00
_cell.angle_gamma   90.00
#
_symmetry.space_group_name_H-M   'P 1'
#
loop_
_entity.id
_entity.type
_entity.pdbx_description
1 polymer ?
#
loop_
_entity_poly.entity_id
_entity_poly.type
_entity_poly.pdbx_seq_one_letter_code
_entity_poly.pdbx_strand_id
1 'polypeptide(L)'
;MKTFQNITRRIGFCAVLACTGLQTPLQAKITLPAFFTDNMIIQQQTTMTLFGKAKPNKKVSIETSWNNQHYETKADAQGNWQVAVSTPTAGGPYRITLSDGKKTVLENVMAGEVWFCSGQSNMEMPVAGWGKIKNYEQEIAAADYPGIRLFQVKKHTSVAPLDAYQVESTMGGWKECSPSTVPEFSAVAYLYARELHQKLNVPVGVIDCTWGGTPAEAWTSSESLKQVMGYQKKVGKLEALGFDRDKIMAEYGKEQASWKAEISKIDKGYQNGKACWVGENVDDNDWQQMELPGYWEGKGLPNFDGVVWFRKQIEVPADWAGKDLQLNPGTIDDEDIVYWNGEQIASGAGYNVQRHYTVPARLVKAGRNTLAIKVSDNGGEGGIAGKAEDMNLKLSDQASLSLAGSWKYRVGCSLADMPPAPIYPEHSSFPSVLFNGMV
;
A
#
# COMPACT_ATOMS: atom_id res chain seq x y z
N MET A 1 2.42 61.88 -57.72
CA MET A 1 2.53 62.89 -56.67
C MET A 1 2.45 62.16 -55.36
N LYS A 2 3.59 61.84 -54.80
CA LYS A 2 4.29 62.50 -53.66
C LYS A 2 3.37 62.65 -52.45
N THR A 3 3.64 61.91 -51.37
CA THR A 3 4.23 62.53 -50.19
C THR A 3 4.81 61.47 -49.24
N PHE A 4 6.03 61.67 -48.86
CA PHE A 4 6.76 61.00 -47.78
C PHE A 4 6.18 61.38 -46.41
N GLN A 5 6.02 60.43 -45.49
CA GLN A 5 5.97 60.74 -44.04
C GLN A 5 6.94 59.87 -43.26
N ASN A 6 7.73 60.60 -42.51
CA ASN A 6 8.80 60.13 -41.60
C ASN A 6 8.26 59.25 -40.48
N ILE A 7 8.90 58.12 -40.24
CA ILE A 7 8.75 57.32 -39.05
C ILE A 7 9.92 57.62 -38.13
N THR A 8 9.62 58.36 -37.07
CA THR A 8 10.54 58.63 -35.94
C THR A 8 10.66 57.41 -35.06
N ARG A 9 11.83 56.80 -35.01
CA ARG A 9 12.20 55.73 -34.09
C ARG A 9 12.24 56.30 -32.64
N ARG A 10 11.33 55.89 -31.79
CA ARG A 10 11.43 56.03 -30.32
C ARG A 10 12.17 54.80 -29.79
N ILE A 11 13.37 54.98 -29.33
CA ILE A 11 14.13 53.99 -28.54
C ILE A 11 13.53 54.03 -27.13
N GLY A 12 12.78 52.99 -26.78
CA GLY A 12 12.32 52.74 -25.45
C GLY A 12 13.41 52.07 -24.63
N PHE A 13 13.93 52.75 -23.63
CA PHE A 13 14.84 52.24 -22.63
C PHE A 13 14.04 51.30 -21.70
N CYS A 14 14.16 49.97 -21.89
CA CYS A 14 13.66 49.00 -20.90
C CYS A 14 14.65 48.98 -19.74
N ALA A 15 14.27 49.60 -18.63
CA ALA A 15 14.96 49.43 -17.36
C ALA A 15 14.62 48.03 -16.85
N VAL A 16 15.57 47.10 -16.92
CA VAL A 16 15.51 45.80 -16.25
C VAL A 16 15.69 46.05 -14.76
N LEU A 17 14.57 46.11 -14.00
CA LEU A 17 14.59 46.00 -12.55
C LEU A 17 15.10 44.59 -12.22
N ALA A 18 16.37 44.45 -11.87
CA ALA A 18 16.87 43.29 -11.19
C ALA A 18 16.25 43.21 -9.79
N CYS A 19 15.14 42.49 -9.65
CA CYS A 19 14.67 42.05 -8.35
C CYS A 19 15.70 41.07 -7.79
N THR A 20 16.68 41.55 -7.08
CA THR A 20 17.46 40.74 -6.15
C THR A 20 16.52 40.38 -5.00
N GLY A 21 15.78 39.29 -5.20
CA GLY A 21 15.07 38.63 -4.11
C GLY A 21 16.09 38.29 -3.05
N LEU A 22 16.05 38.99 -1.93
CA LEU A 22 16.68 38.56 -0.69
C LEU A 22 16.05 37.20 -0.35
N GLN A 23 16.66 36.12 -0.86
CA GLN A 23 16.42 34.79 -0.30
C GLN A 23 16.95 34.85 1.12
N THR A 24 16.05 35.09 2.08
CA THR A 24 16.34 34.79 3.48
C THR A 24 16.79 33.34 3.48
N PRO A 25 18.01 33.03 3.92
CA PRO A 25 18.43 31.65 4.01
C PRO A 25 17.43 30.94 4.93
N LEU A 26 16.70 29.97 4.39
CA LEU A 26 15.89 29.05 5.21
C LEU A 26 16.89 28.46 6.21
N GLN A 27 16.77 28.88 7.47
CA GLN A 27 17.69 28.49 8.50
C GLN A 27 17.37 27.01 8.79
N ALA A 28 18.13 26.12 8.15
CA ALA A 28 17.92 24.69 8.26
C ALA A 28 18.01 24.31 9.74
N LYS A 29 16.89 23.95 10.32
CA LYS A 29 16.76 23.36 11.65
C LYS A 29 17.27 21.93 11.56
N ILE A 30 17.87 21.39 12.63
CA ILE A 30 18.16 19.96 12.76
C ILE A 30 16.92 19.16 12.37
N THR A 31 17.07 18.24 11.43
CA THR A 31 16.04 17.30 11.02
C THR A 31 16.37 15.92 11.58
N LEU A 32 15.40 15.30 12.22
CA LEU A 32 15.51 13.98 12.82
C LEU A 32 14.57 13.01 12.11
N PRO A 33 14.90 11.70 12.06
CA PRO A 33 13.95 10.66 11.67
C PRO A 33 12.72 10.63 12.57
N ALA A 34 11.61 10.07 12.07
CA ALA A 34 10.31 10.06 12.75
C ALA A 34 10.31 9.33 14.12
N PHE A 35 11.26 8.47 14.37
CA PHE A 35 11.39 7.76 15.66
C PHE A 35 12.20 8.54 16.72
N PHE A 36 12.83 9.66 16.38
CA PHE A 36 13.40 10.60 17.36
C PHE A 36 12.43 11.77 17.57
N THR A 37 11.45 11.55 18.41
CA THR A 37 10.40 12.55 18.73
C THR A 37 10.18 12.64 20.23
N ASP A 38 9.40 13.59 20.66
CA ASP A 38 8.89 13.62 22.02
C ASP A 38 8.22 12.30 22.37
N ASN A 39 8.15 11.97 23.64
CA ASN A 39 7.63 10.72 24.20
C ASN A 39 8.41 9.47 23.79
N MET A 40 9.52 9.57 23.09
CA MET A 40 10.30 8.39 22.71
C MET A 40 10.84 7.63 23.90
N ILE A 41 11.14 6.36 23.69
CA ILE A 41 11.86 5.54 24.66
C ILE A 41 13.18 5.08 24.04
N ILE A 42 14.22 5.03 24.86
CA ILE A 42 15.55 4.55 24.49
C ILE A 42 15.88 3.30 25.29
N GLN A 43 16.62 2.38 24.67
CA GLN A 43 17.12 1.19 25.37
C GLN A 43 18.02 1.62 26.52
N GLN A 44 17.78 1.06 27.70
CA GLN A 44 18.55 1.36 28.90
C GLN A 44 19.95 0.73 28.86
N GLN A 45 20.87 1.31 29.64
CA GLN A 45 22.21 0.74 29.95
C GLN A 45 23.02 0.32 28.71
N THR A 46 22.96 1.11 27.64
CA THR A 46 23.69 0.86 26.41
C THR A 46 24.21 2.15 25.80
N THR A 47 24.74 2.06 24.62
CA THR A 47 25.11 3.20 23.78
C THR A 47 24.21 3.25 22.56
N MET A 48 23.39 4.28 22.44
CA MET A 48 22.59 4.49 21.24
C MET A 48 23.31 5.41 20.25
N THR A 49 23.06 5.21 18.96
CA THR A 49 23.48 6.16 17.92
C THR A 49 22.36 7.15 17.68
N LEU A 50 22.57 8.40 18.10
CA LEU A 50 21.69 9.52 17.72
C LEU A 50 22.21 10.14 16.42
N PHE A 51 21.35 10.36 15.45
CA PHE A 51 21.73 10.88 14.15
C PHE A 51 20.64 11.77 13.53
N GLY A 52 21.04 12.57 12.54
CA GLY A 52 20.13 13.52 11.91
C GLY A 52 20.77 14.25 10.74
N LYS A 53 20.05 15.27 10.24
CA LYS A 53 20.57 16.20 9.26
C LYS A 53 20.67 17.60 9.85
N ALA A 54 21.71 18.32 9.47
CA ALA A 54 21.96 19.72 9.79
C ALA A 54 22.54 20.43 8.55
N LYS A 55 22.86 21.72 8.66
CA LYS A 55 23.62 22.37 7.58
C LYS A 55 24.97 21.67 7.37
N PRO A 56 25.40 21.47 6.11
CA PRO A 56 26.71 20.90 5.80
C PRO A 56 27.84 21.56 6.62
N ASN A 57 28.75 20.73 7.12
CA ASN A 57 29.90 21.14 7.92
C ASN A 57 29.58 21.87 9.22
N LYS A 58 28.32 21.93 9.65
CA LYS A 58 27.90 22.56 10.90
C LYS A 58 28.23 21.69 12.11
N LYS A 59 28.69 22.30 13.18
CA LYS A 59 28.83 21.64 14.48
C LYS A 59 27.44 21.40 15.06
N VAL A 60 27.22 20.19 15.58
CA VAL A 60 26.01 19.78 16.29
C VAL A 60 26.40 19.41 17.73
N SER A 61 25.78 20.07 18.68
CA SER A 61 25.93 19.77 20.11
C SER A 61 24.68 19.06 20.64
N ILE A 62 24.88 18.11 21.53
CA ILE A 62 23.82 17.34 22.17
C ILE A 62 24.05 17.38 23.68
N GLU A 63 22.99 17.61 24.44
CA GLU A 63 23.00 17.58 25.90
C GLU A 63 21.92 16.63 26.39
N THR A 64 22.25 15.75 27.32
CA THR A 64 21.35 14.76 27.89
C THR A 64 21.07 15.08 29.36
N SER A 65 19.80 15.10 29.77
CA SER A 65 19.41 15.52 31.11
C SER A 65 19.66 14.47 32.19
N TRP A 66 19.90 13.20 31.86
CA TRP A 66 20.08 12.13 32.84
C TRP A 66 21.49 12.11 33.47
N ASN A 67 22.48 12.72 32.82
CA ASN A 67 23.83 12.82 33.31
C ASN A 67 24.50 14.17 33.05
N ASN A 68 23.74 15.11 32.46
CA ASN A 68 24.23 16.44 32.02
C ASN A 68 25.47 16.36 31.13
N GLN A 69 25.62 15.27 30.35
CA GLN A 69 26.76 15.08 29.47
C GLN A 69 26.57 15.84 28.18
N HIS A 70 27.64 16.47 27.72
CA HIS A 70 27.69 17.14 26.42
C HIS A 70 28.40 16.27 25.40
N TYR A 71 27.77 16.09 24.25
CA TYR A 71 28.35 15.40 23.11
C TYR A 71 28.42 16.40 21.96
N GLU A 72 29.43 16.25 21.11
CA GLU A 72 29.63 17.09 19.94
C GLU A 72 29.97 16.23 18.73
N THR A 73 29.43 16.63 17.58
CA THR A 73 29.76 16.07 16.27
C THR A 73 29.71 17.16 15.21
N LYS A 74 30.10 16.82 14.00
CA LYS A 74 30.05 17.75 12.86
C LYS A 74 29.33 17.07 11.72
N ALA A 75 28.36 17.76 11.13
CA ALA A 75 27.68 17.31 9.91
C ALA A 75 28.70 17.21 8.75
N ASP A 76 28.55 16.19 7.94
CA ASP A 76 29.36 15.99 6.72
C ASP A 76 28.97 16.99 5.60
N ALA A 77 29.57 16.82 4.42
CA ALA A 77 29.29 17.67 3.27
C ALA A 77 27.85 17.53 2.72
N GLN A 78 27.16 16.44 3.05
CA GLN A 78 25.75 16.16 2.74
C GLN A 78 24.80 16.57 3.86
N GLY A 79 25.35 17.05 4.99
CA GLY A 79 24.59 17.49 6.14
C GLY A 79 24.24 16.38 7.13
N ASN A 80 24.69 15.14 6.94
CA ASN A 80 24.43 14.05 7.86
C ASN A 80 25.37 14.14 9.08
N TRP A 81 24.86 13.81 10.25
CA TRP A 81 25.64 13.72 11.48
C TRP A 81 25.17 12.54 12.31
N GLN A 82 26.07 12.01 13.10
CA GLN A 82 25.76 10.97 14.10
C GLN A 82 26.69 11.12 15.31
N VAL A 83 26.21 10.62 16.45
CA VAL A 83 26.96 10.60 17.69
C VAL A 83 26.50 9.43 18.57
N ALA A 84 27.45 8.79 19.22
CA ALA A 84 27.19 7.75 20.22
C ALA A 84 26.85 8.41 21.56
N VAL A 85 25.71 8.06 22.15
CA VAL A 85 25.19 8.61 23.40
C VAL A 85 24.96 7.48 24.39
N SER A 86 25.58 7.53 25.57
CA SER A 86 25.34 6.56 26.62
C SER A 86 23.98 6.74 27.27
N THR A 87 23.22 5.66 27.37
CA THR A 87 21.87 5.66 27.96
C THR A 87 21.88 5.31 29.44
N PRO A 88 20.96 5.85 30.27
CA PRO A 88 20.90 5.60 31.68
C PRO A 88 20.28 4.23 32.02
N THR A 89 20.18 3.90 33.28
CA THR A 89 19.28 2.87 33.80
C THR A 89 17.82 3.27 33.54
N ALA A 90 16.92 2.30 33.59
CA ALA A 90 15.48 2.52 33.41
C ALA A 90 14.95 3.67 34.26
N GLY A 91 14.15 4.54 33.68
CA GLY A 91 13.58 5.72 34.34
C GLY A 91 13.20 6.83 33.36
N GLY A 92 13.04 8.02 33.91
CA GLY A 92 12.60 9.22 33.21
C GLY A 92 11.47 9.95 33.95
N PRO A 93 10.86 10.96 33.33
CA PRO A 93 11.13 11.48 31.98
C PRO A 93 12.44 12.28 31.91
N TYR A 94 13.14 12.09 30.80
CA TYR A 94 14.35 12.81 30.44
C TYR A 94 14.14 13.76 29.28
N ARG A 95 15.18 14.55 28.97
CA ARG A 95 15.22 15.46 27.85
C ARG A 95 16.54 15.34 27.10
N ILE A 96 16.48 15.45 25.77
CA ILE A 96 17.64 15.57 24.89
C ILE A 96 17.56 16.91 24.19
N THR A 97 18.56 17.75 24.39
CA THR A 97 18.68 19.04 23.72
C THR A 97 19.73 18.97 22.63
N LEU A 98 19.34 19.25 21.38
CA LEU A 98 20.23 19.29 20.23
C LEU A 98 20.36 20.75 19.76
N SER A 99 21.54 21.14 19.23
CA SER A 99 21.73 22.47 18.68
C SER A 99 22.78 22.49 17.56
N ASP A 100 22.41 23.11 16.47
CA ASP A 100 23.32 23.54 15.38
C ASP A 100 23.48 25.08 15.35
N GLY A 101 23.16 25.73 16.48
CA GLY A 101 22.97 27.17 16.65
C GLY A 101 21.51 27.54 16.90
N LYS A 102 20.57 26.63 16.60
CA LYS A 102 19.16 26.70 17.01
C LYS A 102 18.80 25.45 17.81
N LYS A 103 18.19 25.63 18.98
CA LYS A 103 17.80 24.48 19.82
C LYS A 103 16.63 23.70 19.24
N THR A 104 16.76 22.38 19.29
CA THR A 104 15.71 21.38 19.13
C THR A 104 15.70 20.54 20.39
N VAL A 105 14.55 20.35 21.00
CA VAL A 105 14.45 19.60 22.27
C VAL A 105 13.51 18.45 22.04
N LEU A 106 13.90 17.27 22.53
CA LEU A 106 13.06 16.08 22.64
C LEU A 106 12.67 15.95 24.11
N GLU A 107 11.38 16.08 24.37
CA GLU A 107 10.81 16.07 25.72
C GLU A 107 10.22 14.69 26.07
N ASN A 108 10.06 14.46 27.36
CA ASN A 108 9.41 13.25 27.88
C ASN A 108 10.04 11.93 27.39
N VAL A 109 11.36 11.91 27.27
CA VAL A 109 12.13 10.72 26.88
C VAL A 109 12.22 9.76 28.06
N MET A 110 11.88 8.47 27.82
CA MET A 110 12.04 7.42 28.82
C MET A 110 13.24 6.54 28.48
N ALA A 111 13.86 5.93 29.48
CA ALA A 111 14.81 4.83 29.30
C ALA A 111 14.20 3.54 29.85
N GLY A 112 14.31 2.44 29.10
CA GLY A 112 13.72 1.16 29.48
C GLY A 112 13.99 0.08 28.44
N GLU A 113 13.07 -0.84 28.28
CA GLU A 113 13.16 -1.89 27.27
C GLU A 113 12.52 -1.45 25.96
N VAL A 114 13.21 -1.63 24.83
CA VAL A 114 12.69 -1.31 23.50
C VAL A 114 12.56 -2.57 22.68
N TRP A 115 11.34 -2.84 22.21
CA TRP A 115 11.03 -4.04 21.45
C TRP A 115 10.52 -3.70 20.04
N PHE A 116 11.10 -4.39 19.08
CA PHE A 116 10.68 -4.35 17.69
C PHE A 116 9.72 -5.51 17.42
N CYS A 117 8.48 -5.18 17.04
CA CYS A 117 7.40 -6.12 16.80
C CYS A 117 7.08 -6.14 15.30
N SER A 118 7.38 -7.25 14.62
CA SER A 118 7.12 -7.39 13.19
C SER A 118 6.44 -8.70 12.84
N GLY A 119 5.84 -8.73 11.67
CA GLY A 119 5.14 -9.91 11.14
C GLY A 119 3.94 -9.55 10.28
N GLN A 120 3.11 -10.54 10.04
CA GLN A 120 1.91 -10.37 9.23
C GLN A 120 0.63 -10.32 10.11
N SER A 121 -0.52 -10.73 9.58
CA SER A 121 -1.86 -10.52 10.16
C SER A 121 -2.01 -10.83 11.65
N ASN A 122 -1.40 -11.90 12.17
CA ASN A 122 -1.49 -12.21 13.59
C ASN A 122 -0.76 -11.20 14.48
N MET A 123 0.37 -10.64 13.99
CA MET A 123 1.06 -9.55 14.69
C MET A 123 0.40 -8.19 14.45
N GLU A 124 -0.23 -7.99 13.30
CA GLU A 124 -0.90 -6.74 12.96
C GLU A 124 -2.24 -6.58 13.65
N MET A 125 -2.93 -7.68 13.99
CA MET A 125 -4.30 -7.63 14.52
C MET A 125 -4.41 -6.61 15.65
N PRO A 126 -5.27 -5.57 15.51
CA PRO A 126 -5.39 -4.51 16.51
C PRO A 126 -6.11 -4.99 17.76
N VAL A 127 -5.98 -4.23 18.85
CA VAL A 127 -6.80 -4.47 20.07
C VAL A 127 -8.29 -4.39 19.73
N ALA A 128 -8.70 -3.39 18.95
CA ALA A 128 -10.04 -3.25 18.38
C ALA A 128 -10.00 -2.46 17.07
N GLY A 129 -10.27 -3.13 15.96
CA GLY A 129 -10.27 -2.55 14.62
C GLY A 129 -10.88 -3.55 13.64
N TRP A 130 -10.17 -3.85 12.55
CA TRP A 130 -10.58 -4.89 11.59
C TRP A 130 -10.64 -6.28 12.24
N GLY A 131 -9.82 -6.53 13.30
CA GLY A 131 -9.91 -7.61 14.24
C GLY A 131 -10.05 -7.04 15.65
N LYS A 132 -10.30 -7.89 16.63
CA LYS A 132 -10.38 -7.49 18.03
C LYS A 132 -10.11 -8.64 18.97
N ILE A 133 -9.52 -8.33 20.12
CA ILE A 133 -9.30 -9.30 21.18
C ILE A 133 -10.58 -9.52 22.00
N LYS A 134 -10.62 -10.66 22.69
CA LYS A 134 -11.67 -10.91 23.67
C LYS A 134 -11.57 -9.86 24.79
N ASN A 135 -12.72 -9.31 25.21
CA ASN A 135 -12.82 -8.25 26.24
C ASN A 135 -12.08 -6.95 25.86
N TYR A 136 -12.03 -6.59 24.57
CA TYR A 136 -11.30 -5.41 24.07
C TYR A 136 -11.77 -4.10 24.74
N GLU A 137 -13.05 -3.95 25.07
CA GLU A 137 -13.60 -2.75 25.70
C GLU A 137 -12.99 -2.52 27.10
N GLN A 138 -12.89 -3.59 27.89
CA GLN A 138 -12.28 -3.53 29.23
C GLN A 138 -10.76 -3.29 29.12
N GLU A 139 -10.09 -3.92 28.16
CA GLU A 139 -8.66 -3.73 27.92
C GLU A 139 -8.35 -2.29 27.51
N ILE A 140 -9.13 -1.72 26.60
CA ILE A 140 -8.98 -0.32 26.20
C ILE A 140 -9.22 0.61 27.38
N ALA A 141 -10.31 0.42 28.13
CA ALA A 141 -10.62 1.28 29.27
C ALA A 141 -9.54 1.23 30.37
N ALA A 142 -8.84 0.10 30.50
CA ALA A 142 -7.75 -0.09 31.48
C ALA A 142 -6.37 0.30 30.96
N ALA A 143 -6.24 0.71 29.69
CA ALA A 143 -4.94 0.96 29.03
C ALA A 143 -4.34 2.34 29.41
N ASP A 144 -4.23 2.62 30.69
CA ASP A 144 -3.57 3.83 31.21
C ASP A 144 -2.17 3.49 31.74
N TYR A 145 -1.21 3.39 30.82
CA TYR A 145 0.17 3.02 31.11
C TYR A 145 1.15 4.04 30.53
N PRO A 146 1.34 5.21 31.18
CA PRO A 146 2.26 6.24 30.66
C PRO A 146 3.73 5.78 30.58
N GLY A 147 4.11 4.70 31.26
CA GLY A 147 5.40 4.04 31.12
C GLY A 147 5.55 3.16 29.89
N ILE A 148 4.46 2.88 29.17
CA ILE A 148 4.49 2.14 27.89
C ILE A 148 4.41 3.16 26.75
N ARG A 149 5.28 3.00 25.77
CA ARG A 149 5.36 3.88 24.59
C ARG A 149 5.11 3.10 23.33
N LEU A 150 4.23 3.63 22.48
CA LEU A 150 3.75 3.02 21.25
C LEU A 150 4.27 3.80 20.05
N PHE A 151 4.84 3.10 19.07
CA PHE A 151 5.21 3.67 17.79
C PHE A 151 4.74 2.72 16.68
N GLN A 152 3.84 3.16 15.83
CA GLN A 152 3.37 2.35 14.71
C GLN A 152 3.95 2.89 13.40
N VAL A 153 4.66 2.01 12.68
CA VAL A 153 5.27 2.32 11.38
C VAL A 153 4.20 2.36 10.31
N LYS A 154 4.19 3.40 9.51
CA LYS A 154 3.32 3.49 8.33
C LYS A 154 3.75 2.47 7.28
N LYS A 155 2.80 1.71 6.77
CA LYS A 155 3.03 0.71 5.72
C LYS A 155 3.57 1.37 4.45
N HIS A 156 4.64 0.81 3.91
CA HIS A 156 5.25 1.25 2.66
C HIS A 156 5.86 0.08 1.91
N THR A 157 5.67 0.02 0.59
CA THR A 157 6.33 -0.96 -0.28
C THR A 157 7.57 -0.34 -0.91
N SER A 158 8.64 -1.13 -1.05
CA SER A 158 9.86 -0.68 -1.71
C SER A 158 10.64 -1.85 -2.30
N VAL A 159 11.39 -1.59 -3.35
CA VAL A 159 12.32 -2.55 -3.98
C VAL A 159 13.68 -2.61 -3.29
N ALA A 160 13.94 -1.70 -2.36
CA ALA A 160 15.17 -1.61 -1.57
C ALA A 160 14.86 -1.12 -0.15
N PRO A 161 15.76 -1.33 0.83
CA PRO A 161 15.59 -0.77 2.17
C PRO A 161 15.39 0.75 2.12
N LEU A 162 14.42 1.24 2.88
CA LEU A 162 14.16 2.68 3.00
C LEU A 162 15.24 3.37 3.83
N ASP A 163 15.55 4.61 3.49
CA ASP A 163 16.30 5.50 4.36
C ASP A 163 15.47 5.82 5.62
N ALA A 164 16.13 6.00 6.75
CA ALA A 164 15.49 6.30 8.03
C ALA A 164 14.57 7.52 8.02
N TYR A 165 14.84 8.50 7.13
CA TYR A 165 14.00 9.69 6.96
C TYR A 165 12.73 9.45 6.14
N GLN A 166 12.65 8.32 5.44
CA GLN A 166 11.45 7.89 4.71
C GLN A 166 10.50 7.10 5.59
N VAL A 167 10.94 6.73 6.82
CA VAL A 167 10.06 6.08 7.80
C VAL A 167 9.08 7.09 8.36
N GLU A 168 7.80 6.79 8.27
CA GLU A 168 6.73 7.57 8.85
C GLU A 168 6.02 6.78 9.95
N SER A 169 5.42 7.49 10.89
CA SER A 169 4.52 6.90 11.89
C SER A 169 3.08 7.24 11.57
N THR A 170 2.18 6.26 11.63
CA THR A 170 0.72 6.50 11.55
C THR A 170 0.21 7.30 12.74
N MET A 171 0.93 7.26 13.86
CA MET A 171 0.61 7.96 15.12
C MET A 171 1.24 9.36 15.21
N GLY A 172 2.04 9.77 14.22
CA GLY A 172 2.80 11.04 14.24
C GLY A 172 3.95 11.06 15.24
N GLY A 173 4.61 9.92 15.44
CA GLY A 173 5.70 9.69 16.40
C GLY A 173 5.29 8.80 17.57
N TRP A 174 6.11 8.77 18.61
CA TRP A 174 5.83 8.02 19.82
C TRP A 174 4.62 8.57 20.60
N LYS A 175 3.81 7.66 21.15
CA LYS A 175 2.67 7.99 22.02
C LYS A 175 2.74 7.23 23.33
N GLU A 176 2.23 7.84 24.39
CA GLU A 176 1.93 7.14 25.62
C GLU A 176 0.78 6.15 25.40
N CYS A 177 0.87 4.98 26.02
CA CYS A 177 -0.23 4.03 25.99
C CYS A 177 -1.40 4.56 26.82
N SER A 178 -2.53 4.73 26.15
CA SER A 178 -3.77 5.26 26.74
C SER A 178 -4.99 4.66 26.05
N PRO A 179 -6.19 4.80 26.62
CA PRO A 179 -7.42 4.37 25.96
C PRO A 179 -7.64 4.96 24.56
N SER A 180 -7.03 6.09 24.26
CA SER A 180 -7.14 6.76 22.95
C SER A 180 -6.09 6.30 21.94
N THR A 181 -4.97 5.70 22.37
CA THR A 181 -3.85 5.35 21.49
C THR A 181 -3.73 3.84 21.23
N VAL A 182 -4.31 3.00 22.10
CA VAL A 182 -4.18 1.54 22.02
C VAL A 182 -5.16 0.84 21.07
N PRO A 183 -6.37 1.34 20.75
CA PRO A 183 -7.36 0.56 20.01
C PRO A 183 -6.85 0.00 18.67
N GLU A 184 -6.26 0.83 17.84
CA GLU A 184 -5.75 0.46 16.50
C GLU A 184 -4.31 -0.11 16.54
N PHE A 185 -3.70 -0.22 17.70
CA PHE A 185 -2.35 -0.73 17.85
C PHE A 185 -2.35 -2.26 17.91
N SER A 186 -1.23 -2.90 17.52
CA SER A 186 -1.05 -4.35 17.60
C SER A 186 -1.42 -4.90 18.98
N ALA A 187 -2.40 -5.80 19.02
CA ALA A 187 -2.82 -6.43 20.27
C ALA A 187 -1.70 -7.24 20.92
N VAL A 188 -0.93 -7.99 20.11
CA VAL A 188 0.17 -8.82 20.60
C VAL A 188 1.28 -7.93 21.17
N ALA A 189 1.68 -6.89 20.44
CA ALA A 189 2.72 -5.97 20.90
C ALA A 189 2.31 -5.22 22.18
N TYR A 190 1.06 -4.75 22.26
CA TYR A 190 0.53 -4.09 23.45
C TYR A 190 0.49 -5.02 24.66
N LEU A 191 -0.10 -6.21 24.52
CA LEU A 191 -0.21 -7.16 25.64
C LEU A 191 1.17 -7.61 26.13
N TYR A 192 2.11 -7.81 25.21
CA TYR A 192 3.51 -8.12 25.55
C TYR A 192 4.17 -6.98 26.32
N ALA A 193 4.04 -5.74 25.84
CA ALA A 193 4.59 -4.57 26.50
C ALA A 193 4.00 -4.38 27.91
N ARG A 194 2.69 -4.58 28.06
CA ARG A 194 1.99 -4.50 29.35
C ARG A 194 2.53 -5.53 30.34
N GLU A 195 2.68 -6.78 29.91
CA GLU A 195 3.20 -7.85 30.74
C GLU A 195 4.64 -7.58 31.20
N LEU A 196 5.51 -7.12 30.30
CA LEU A 196 6.88 -6.73 30.63
C LEU A 196 6.92 -5.55 31.60
N HIS A 197 6.15 -4.51 31.32
CA HIS A 197 6.08 -3.32 32.16
C HIS A 197 5.66 -3.66 33.59
N GLN A 198 4.63 -4.49 33.73
CA GLN A 198 4.12 -4.93 35.05
C GLN A 198 5.09 -5.83 35.81
N LYS A 199 5.78 -6.75 35.08
CA LYS A 199 6.72 -7.69 35.74
C LYS A 199 8.06 -7.08 36.06
N LEU A 200 8.62 -6.26 35.20
CA LEU A 200 9.95 -5.69 35.36
C LEU A 200 9.89 -4.32 36.05
N ASN A 201 8.75 -3.69 36.14
CA ASN A 201 8.56 -2.33 36.68
C ASN A 201 9.50 -1.30 36.02
N VAL A 202 9.69 -1.41 34.69
CA VAL A 202 10.49 -0.49 33.87
C VAL A 202 9.64 0.07 32.73
N PRO A 203 9.98 1.23 32.16
CA PRO A 203 9.37 1.70 30.94
C PRO A 203 9.59 0.70 29.80
N VAL A 204 8.59 0.54 28.91
CA VAL A 204 8.64 -0.37 27.76
C VAL A 204 8.17 0.36 26.50
N GLY A 205 9.00 0.35 25.48
CA GLY A 205 8.66 0.84 24.16
C GLY A 205 8.44 -0.30 23.17
N VAL A 206 7.39 -0.19 22.36
CA VAL A 206 7.11 -1.14 21.29
C VAL A 206 6.96 -0.41 19.95
N ILE A 207 7.73 -0.90 18.98
CA ILE A 207 7.67 -0.45 17.59
C ILE A 207 6.88 -1.51 16.81
N ASP A 208 5.67 -1.17 16.42
CA ASP A 208 4.82 -2.01 15.59
C ASP A 208 5.15 -1.75 14.10
N CYS A 209 5.72 -2.76 13.46
CA CYS A 209 5.98 -2.78 12.02
C CYS A 209 5.44 -4.09 11.44
N THR A 210 4.15 -4.08 11.14
CA THR A 210 3.41 -5.27 10.76
C THR A 210 2.60 -5.02 9.49
N TRP A 211 2.39 -6.08 8.69
CA TRP A 211 1.54 -6.00 7.51
C TRP A 211 0.96 -7.37 7.15
N GLY A 212 -0.35 -7.53 7.30
CA GLY A 212 -1.08 -8.75 6.97
C GLY A 212 -0.97 -9.13 5.50
N GLY A 213 -0.97 -10.44 5.21
CA GLY A 213 -0.84 -10.96 3.84
C GLY A 213 0.57 -10.93 3.26
N THR A 214 1.57 -10.43 3.99
CA THR A 214 2.96 -10.39 3.49
C THR A 214 3.65 -11.74 3.68
N PRO A 215 4.45 -12.21 2.68
CA PRO A 215 5.26 -13.42 2.82
C PRO A 215 6.53 -13.15 3.64
N ALA A 216 7.17 -14.21 4.17
CA ALA A 216 8.38 -14.09 5.00
C ALA A 216 9.54 -13.41 4.27
N GLU A 217 9.60 -13.57 2.95
CA GLU A 217 10.62 -12.96 2.08
C GLU A 217 10.60 -11.44 2.13
N ALA A 218 9.43 -10.84 2.32
CA ALA A 218 9.28 -9.38 2.44
C ALA A 218 9.97 -8.82 3.70
N TRP A 219 10.26 -9.67 4.69
CA TRP A 219 10.89 -9.35 5.96
C TRP A 219 12.35 -9.84 6.06
N THR A 220 12.87 -10.41 4.96
CA THR A 220 14.21 -11.01 4.91
C THR A 220 15.13 -10.18 4.03
N SER A 221 16.36 -9.90 4.51
CA SER A 221 17.33 -9.14 3.72
C SER A 221 17.74 -9.88 2.44
N SER A 222 18.13 -9.14 1.42
CA SER A 222 18.60 -9.72 0.14
C SER A 222 19.81 -10.64 0.34
N GLU A 223 20.71 -10.31 1.26
CA GLU A 223 21.87 -11.14 1.60
C GLU A 223 21.45 -12.50 2.19
N SER A 224 20.45 -12.50 3.06
CA SER A 224 19.91 -13.72 3.66
C SER A 224 19.10 -14.53 2.63
N LEU A 225 18.28 -13.87 1.82
CA LEU A 225 17.50 -14.54 0.77
C LEU A 225 18.39 -15.25 -0.26
N LYS A 226 19.55 -14.69 -0.61
CA LYS A 226 20.51 -15.36 -1.52
C LYS A 226 21.01 -16.71 -1.01
N GLN A 227 20.93 -16.93 0.30
CA GLN A 227 21.33 -18.22 0.89
C GLN A 227 20.20 -19.26 0.81
N VAL A 228 18.98 -18.85 0.48
CA VAL A 228 17.82 -19.71 0.36
C VAL A 228 17.69 -20.19 -1.09
N MET A 229 17.55 -21.50 -1.28
CA MET A 229 17.41 -22.10 -2.61
C MET A 229 16.19 -21.53 -3.35
N GLY A 230 16.39 -21.13 -4.59
CA GLY A 230 15.36 -20.53 -5.45
C GLY A 230 15.30 -19.01 -5.42
N TYR A 231 15.89 -18.33 -4.41
CA TYR A 231 15.90 -16.88 -4.34
C TYR A 231 17.13 -16.22 -4.96
N GLN A 232 18.25 -16.92 -5.14
CA GLN A 232 19.49 -16.36 -5.72
C GLN A 232 19.23 -15.68 -7.06
N LYS A 233 18.47 -16.34 -7.94
CA LYS A 233 18.15 -15.80 -9.27
C LYS A 233 17.27 -14.59 -9.20
N LYS A 234 16.28 -14.58 -8.30
CA LYS A 234 15.35 -13.45 -8.11
C LYS A 234 16.07 -12.24 -7.57
N VAL A 235 16.85 -12.41 -6.50
CA VAL A 235 17.64 -11.32 -5.92
C VAL A 235 18.69 -10.80 -6.90
N GLY A 236 19.42 -11.70 -7.59
CA GLY A 236 20.39 -11.32 -8.61
C GLY A 236 19.80 -10.50 -9.76
N LYS A 237 18.54 -10.75 -10.13
CA LYS A 237 17.82 -9.94 -11.11
C LYS A 237 17.58 -8.51 -10.59
N LEU A 238 17.14 -8.33 -9.34
CA LEU A 238 16.93 -7.01 -8.73
C LEU A 238 18.24 -6.23 -8.62
N GLU A 239 19.33 -6.90 -8.24
CA GLU A 239 20.67 -6.30 -8.18
C GLU A 239 21.17 -5.88 -9.56
N ALA A 240 20.99 -6.70 -10.60
CA ALA A 240 21.37 -6.36 -11.96
C ALA A 240 20.63 -5.13 -12.50
N LEU A 241 19.42 -4.89 -12.00
CA LEU A 241 18.64 -3.67 -12.28
C LEU A 241 19.01 -2.50 -11.36
N GLY A 242 19.97 -2.70 -10.43
CA GLY A 242 20.47 -1.67 -9.51
C GLY A 242 19.46 -1.22 -8.48
N PHE A 243 18.47 -2.06 -8.15
CA PHE A 243 17.31 -1.71 -7.33
C PHE A 243 16.57 -0.44 -7.81
N ASP A 244 16.67 -0.16 -9.11
CA ASP A 244 15.97 0.94 -9.76
C ASP A 244 14.51 0.56 -9.96
N ARG A 245 13.62 1.26 -9.23
CA ARG A 245 12.19 0.96 -9.21
C ARG A 245 11.56 0.97 -10.61
N ASP A 246 11.89 1.97 -11.41
CA ASP A 246 11.27 2.13 -12.73
C ASP A 246 11.70 1.02 -13.68
N LYS A 247 12.96 0.60 -13.66
CA LYS A 247 13.46 -0.54 -14.43
C LYS A 247 12.84 -1.86 -13.97
N ILE A 248 12.73 -2.06 -12.65
CA ILE A 248 12.13 -3.25 -12.07
C ILE A 248 10.65 -3.36 -12.44
N MET A 249 9.90 -2.26 -12.33
CA MET A 249 8.49 -2.23 -12.69
C MET A 249 8.26 -2.39 -14.19
N ALA A 250 9.13 -1.83 -15.04
CA ALA A 250 9.07 -2.04 -16.48
C ALA A 250 9.30 -3.51 -16.86
N GLU A 251 10.25 -4.17 -16.20
CA GLU A 251 10.52 -5.59 -16.42
C GLU A 251 9.37 -6.48 -15.92
N TYR A 252 8.84 -6.19 -14.74
CA TYR A 252 7.65 -6.85 -14.22
C TYR A 252 6.45 -6.69 -15.18
N GLY A 253 6.26 -5.51 -15.75
CA GLY A 253 5.21 -5.28 -16.76
C GLY A 253 5.36 -6.15 -18.01
N LYS A 254 6.59 -6.40 -18.47
CA LYS A 254 6.86 -7.34 -19.59
C LYS A 254 6.56 -8.79 -19.19
N GLU A 255 6.97 -9.20 -17.99
CA GLU A 255 6.68 -10.53 -17.47
C GLU A 255 5.18 -10.77 -17.33
N GLN A 256 4.43 -9.78 -16.82
CA GLN A 256 2.97 -9.79 -16.72
C GLN A 256 2.31 -9.92 -18.10
N ALA A 257 2.77 -9.15 -19.07
CA ALA A 257 2.24 -9.22 -20.44
C ALA A 257 2.49 -10.59 -21.09
N SER A 258 3.69 -11.13 -20.90
CA SER A 258 4.05 -12.47 -21.38
C SER A 258 3.21 -13.54 -20.70
N TRP A 259 3.03 -13.48 -19.39
CA TRP A 259 2.20 -14.40 -18.62
C TRP A 259 0.73 -14.36 -19.05
N LYS A 260 0.16 -13.17 -19.22
CA LYS A 260 -1.21 -13.01 -19.75
C LYS A 260 -1.37 -13.58 -21.17
N ALA A 261 -0.35 -13.45 -22.01
CA ALA A 261 -0.34 -14.05 -23.35
C ALA A 261 -0.29 -15.60 -23.30
N GLU A 262 0.47 -16.18 -22.36
CA GLU A 262 0.48 -17.64 -22.16
C GLU A 262 -0.89 -18.14 -21.65
N ILE A 263 -1.49 -17.46 -20.67
CA ILE A 263 -2.86 -17.80 -20.20
C ILE A 263 -3.85 -17.77 -21.35
N SER A 264 -3.77 -16.79 -22.24
CA SER A 264 -4.67 -16.70 -23.41
C SER A 264 -4.53 -17.87 -24.37
N LYS A 265 -3.45 -18.66 -24.31
CA LYS A 265 -3.28 -19.87 -25.12
C LYS A 265 -3.98 -21.09 -24.52
N ILE A 266 -4.09 -21.14 -23.18
CA ILE A 266 -4.70 -22.27 -22.46
C ILE A 266 -6.17 -22.00 -22.09
N ASP A 267 -6.57 -20.74 -21.98
CA ASP A 267 -7.97 -20.35 -21.77
C ASP A 267 -8.81 -20.66 -23.03
N LYS A 268 -9.71 -21.61 -22.89
CA LYS A 268 -10.59 -22.08 -23.99
C LYS A 268 -11.50 -20.98 -24.54
N GLY A 269 -11.68 -19.88 -23.81
CA GLY A 269 -12.43 -18.71 -24.27
C GLY A 269 -11.66 -17.83 -25.27
N TYR A 270 -10.38 -18.18 -25.56
CA TYR A 270 -9.58 -17.54 -26.60
C TYR A 270 -9.25 -18.51 -27.73
N GLN A 271 -9.26 -17.99 -28.94
CA GLN A 271 -8.78 -18.70 -30.14
C GLN A 271 -7.94 -17.73 -30.95
N ASN A 272 -6.70 -18.10 -31.23
CA ASN A 272 -5.72 -17.24 -31.95
C ASN A 272 -5.57 -15.85 -31.30
N GLY A 273 -5.56 -15.78 -29.97
CA GLY A 273 -5.45 -14.54 -29.20
C GLY A 273 -6.69 -13.65 -29.18
N LYS A 274 -7.81 -14.12 -29.74
CA LYS A 274 -9.09 -13.39 -29.74
C LYS A 274 -10.11 -14.11 -28.88
N ALA A 275 -10.86 -13.35 -28.09
CA ALA A 275 -11.97 -13.89 -27.31
C ALA A 275 -13.06 -14.43 -28.26
N CYS A 276 -13.31 -15.74 -28.15
CA CYS A 276 -14.25 -16.44 -29.05
C CYS A 276 -15.62 -16.71 -28.41
N TRP A 277 -15.76 -16.52 -27.11
CA TRP A 277 -17.01 -16.75 -26.38
C TRP A 277 -17.84 -15.50 -26.11
N VAL A 278 -17.53 -14.39 -26.75
CA VAL A 278 -18.11 -13.06 -26.48
C VAL A 278 -19.15 -12.59 -27.50
N GLY A 279 -19.19 -13.22 -28.69
CA GLY A 279 -20.03 -12.80 -29.79
C GLY A 279 -21.52 -13.16 -29.63
N GLU A 280 -22.37 -12.51 -30.37
CA GLU A 280 -23.85 -12.74 -30.39
C GLU A 280 -24.22 -14.14 -30.87
N ASN A 281 -23.44 -14.69 -31.82
CA ASN A 281 -23.73 -15.97 -32.50
C ASN A 281 -22.98 -17.17 -31.88
N VAL A 282 -22.44 -17.02 -30.64
CA VAL A 282 -21.81 -18.13 -29.95
C VAL A 282 -22.88 -19.13 -29.56
N ASP A 283 -22.67 -20.41 -29.95
CA ASP A 283 -23.51 -21.49 -29.46
C ASP A 283 -23.13 -21.77 -27.99
N ASP A 284 -24.04 -21.41 -27.11
CA ASP A 284 -23.92 -21.58 -25.66
C ASP A 284 -24.97 -22.53 -25.08
N ASN A 285 -25.55 -23.42 -25.93
CA ASN A 285 -26.60 -24.37 -25.51
C ASN A 285 -26.08 -25.44 -24.54
N ASP A 286 -24.80 -25.80 -24.65
CA ASP A 286 -24.11 -26.76 -23.80
C ASP A 286 -23.43 -26.11 -22.59
N TRP A 287 -23.59 -24.80 -22.37
CA TRP A 287 -23.07 -24.12 -21.21
C TRP A 287 -23.92 -24.43 -19.96
N GLN A 288 -23.24 -24.53 -18.83
CA GLN A 288 -23.89 -24.68 -17.53
C GLN A 288 -24.56 -23.36 -17.10
N GLN A 289 -25.44 -23.46 -16.11
CA GLN A 289 -26.14 -22.30 -15.55
C GLN A 289 -25.73 -22.10 -14.08
N MET A 290 -25.64 -20.83 -13.70
CA MET A 290 -25.34 -20.40 -12.33
C MET A 290 -26.22 -19.20 -11.96
N GLU A 291 -26.79 -19.25 -10.76
CA GLU A 291 -27.54 -18.11 -10.21
C GLU A 291 -26.55 -17.06 -9.65
N LEU A 292 -26.61 -15.85 -10.18
CA LEU A 292 -25.77 -14.71 -9.75
C LEU A 292 -26.64 -13.62 -9.09
N PRO A 293 -26.12 -12.87 -8.10
CA PRO A 293 -24.73 -12.91 -7.61
C PRO A 293 -24.44 -14.10 -6.70
N GLY A 294 -23.15 -14.40 -6.56
CA GLY A 294 -22.60 -15.37 -5.61
C GLY A 294 -21.27 -15.97 -6.06
N TYR A 295 -20.56 -16.49 -5.08
CA TYR A 295 -19.33 -17.23 -5.31
C TYR A 295 -19.61 -18.60 -5.91
N TRP A 296 -18.79 -19.02 -6.84
CA TRP A 296 -19.01 -20.27 -7.60
C TRP A 296 -18.68 -21.53 -6.82
N GLU A 297 -17.89 -21.46 -5.72
CA GLU A 297 -17.59 -22.58 -4.84
C GLU A 297 -18.85 -23.21 -4.28
N GLY A 298 -19.81 -22.38 -3.90
CA GLY A 298 -21.13 -22.82 -3.42
C GLY A 298 -22.16 -23.11 -4.53
N LYS A 299 -21.79 -22.93 -5.81
CA LYS A 299 -22.75 -22.93 -6.93
C LYS A 299 -22.33 -23.81 -8.12
N GLY A 300 -21.52 -24.83 -7.89
CA GLY A 300 -21.20 -25.84 -8.88
C GLY A 300 -19.72 -25.99 -9.27
N LEU A 301 -18.84 -25.12 -8.75
CA LEU A 301 -17.39 -25.19 -8.94
C LEU A 301 -16.64 -25.20 -7.60
N PRO A 302 -16.81 -26.22 -6.77
CA PRO A 302 -16.20 -26.27 -5.43
C PRO A 302 -14.66 -26.29 -5.53
N ASN A 303 -14.00 -25.44 -4.73
CA ASN A 303 -12.54 -25.31 -4.66
C ASN A 303 -11.90 -25.06 -6.05
N PHE A 304 -12.54 -24.23 -6.88
CA PHE A 304 -12.07 -23.92 -8.21
C PHE A 304 -11.47 -22.53 -8.24
N ASP A 305 -10.18 -22.44 -8.52
CA ASP A 305 -9.48 -21.20 -8.88
C ASP A 305 -9.14 -21.23 -10.36
N GLY A 306 -9.26 -20.08 -11.06
CA GLY A 306 -8.98 -19.99 -12.48
C GLY A 306 -9.84 -19.01 -13.25
N VAL A 307 -10.12 -19.31 -14.51
CA VAL A 307 -10.91 -18.46 -15.39
C VAL A 307 -12.28 -19.05 -15.66
N VAL A 308 -13.31 -18.27 -15.38
CA VAL A 308 -14.71 -18.60 -15.71
C VAL A 308 -15.31 -17.50 -16.60
N TRP A 309 -15.94 -17.93 -17.68
CA TRP A 309 -16.65 -17.06 -18.59
C TRP A 309 -18.15 -17.12 -18.31
N PHE A 310 -18.76 -15.98 -18.12
CA PHE A 310 -20.20 -15.82 -17.91
C PHE A 310 -20.84 -15.15 -19.12
N ARG A 311 -22.06 -15.54 -19.47
CA ARG A 311 -22.84 -14.96 -20.56
C ARG A 311 -24.30 -14.76 -20.17
N LYS A 312 -24.86 -13.63 -20.59
CA LYS A 312 -26.28 -13.33 -20.43
C LYS A 312 -26.81 -12.61 -21.66
N GLN A 313 -27.98 -13.02 -22.12
CA GLN A 313 -28.73 -12.28 -23.10
C GLN A 313 -29.59 -11.23 -22.37
N ILE A 314 -29.60 -10.01 -22.89
CA ILE A 314 -30.31 -8.88 -22.32
C ILE A 314 -31.24 -8.29 -23.39
N GLU A 315 -32.53 -8.24 -23.07
CA GLU A 315 -33.53 -7.56 -23.91
C GLU A 315 -33.53 -6.07 -23.56
N VAL A 316 -32.94 -5.25 -24.39
CA VAL A 316 -32.83 -3.81 -24.19
C VAL A 316 -34.04 -3.11 -24.81
N PRO A 317 -34.75 -2.24 -24.05
CA PRO A 317 -35.89 -1.47 -24.58
C PRO A 317 -35.52 -0.63 -25.81
N ALA A 318 -36.46 -0.48 -26.73
CA ALA A 318 -36.20 0.22 -27.99
C ALA A 318 -35.77 1.69 -27.79
N ASP A 319 -36.30 2.34 -26.76
CA ASP A 319 -35.99 3.71 -26.40
C ASP A 319 -34.62 3.89 -25.75
N TRP A 320 -33.91 2.79 -25.39
CA TRP A 320 -32.54 2.80 -24.91
C TRP A 320 -31.49 2.67 -26.01
N ALA A 321 -31.90 2.20 -27.18
CA ALA A 321 -30.98 1.98 -28.29
C ALA A 321 -30.23 3.28 -28.66
N GLY A 322 -28.93 3.17 -28.91
CA GLY A 322 -28.08 4.30 -29.24
C GLY A 322 -27.83 5.29 -28.12
N LYS A 323 -28.06 4.87 -26.85
CA LYS A 323 -27.72 5.65 -25.64
C LYS A 323 -26.67 4.94 -24.80
N ASP A 324 -25.82 5.69 -24.10
CA ASP A 324 -24.90 5.14 -23.13
C ASP A 324 -25.68 4.54 -21.96
N LEU A 325 -25.26 3.33 -21.52
CA LEU A 325 -25.86 2.66 -20.38
C LEU A 325 -24.84 2.46 -19.28
N GLN A 326 -25.25 2.59 -18.02
CA GLN A 326 -24.46 2.19 -16.87
C GLN A 326 -24.62 0.70 -16.62
N LEU A 327 -23.52 -0.02 -16.63
CA LEU A 327 -23.44 -1.45 -16.33
C LEU A 327 -22.82 -1.65 -14.97
N ASN A 328 -23.55 -2.21 -14.04
CA ASN A 328 -23.13 -2.53 -12.69
C ASN A 328 -23.24 -4.05 -12.49
N PRO A 329 -22.19 -4.83 -12.75
CA PRO A 329 -22.24 -6.29 -12.61
C PRO A 329 -22.12 -6.77 -11.17
N GLY A 330 -21.88 -5.88 -10.20
CA GLY A 330 -21.64 -6.21 -8.81
C GLY A 330 -20.16 -6.17 -8.44
N THR A 331 -19.80 -6.89 -7.37
CA THR A 331 -18.42 -7.09 -6.95
C THR A 331 -17.85 -8.33 -7.63
N ILE A 332 -16.70 -8.23 -8.24
CA ILE A 332 -16.07 -9.36 -8.97
C ILE A 332 -14.72 -9.68 -8.31
N ASP A 333 -14.53 -10.94 -7.99
CA ASP A 333 -13.32 -11.48 -7.35
C ASP A 333 -12.55 -12.32 -8.37
N ASP A 334 -11.30 -12.02 -8.74
CA ASP A 334 -10.41 -10.86 -8.46
C ASP A 334 -10.43 -9.85 -9.60
N GLU A 335 -10.27 -10.33 -10.86
CA GLU A 335 -10.17 -9.55 -12.09
C GLU A 335 -11.28 -9.90 -13.07
N ASP A 336 -11.69 -8.91 -13.87
CA ASP A 336 -12.66 -9.14 -14.94
C ASP A 336 -12.32 -8.43 -16.24
N ILE A 337 -12.86 -8.99 -17.33
CA ILE A 337 -12.95 -8.33 -18.65
C ILE A 337 -14.39 -8.45 -19.11
N VAL A 338 -14.98 -7.32 -19.47
CA VAL A 338 -16.38 -7.21 -19.88
C VAL A 338 -16.49 -6.94 -21.37
N TYR A 339 -17.36 -7.70 -22.00
CA TYR A 339 -17.68 -7.60 -23.44
C TYR A 339 -19.17 -7.35 -23.65
N TRP A 340 -19.48 -6.46 -24.58
CA TRP A 340 -20.84 -6.19 -25.04
C TRP A 340 -20.93 -6.44 -26.53
N ASN A 341 -21.81 -7.34 -26.97
CA ASN A 341 -21.98 -7.74 -28.35
C ASN A 341 -20.68 -8.13 -29.08
N GLY A 342 -19.74 -8.76 -28.33
CA GLY A 342 -18.46 -9.20 -28.86
C GLY A 342 -17.30 -8.19 -28.73
N GLU A 343 -17.58 -6.93 -28.39
CA GLU A 343 -16.57 -5.91 -28.20
C GLU A 343 -16.23 -5.73 -26.73
N GLN A 344 -14.93 -5.68 -26.39
CA GLN A 344 -14.49 -5.37 -25.03
C GLN A 344 -14.82 -3.92 -24.69
N ILE A 345 -15.54 -3.70 -23.59
CA ILE A 345 -15.93 -2.37 -23.12
C ILE A 345 -15.20 -1.93 -21.85
N ALA A 346 -14.77 -2.87 -21.01
CA ALA A 346 -14.16 -2.56 -19.73
C ALA A 346 -13.30 -3.73 -19.21
N SER A 347 -12.51 -3.43 -18.18
CA SER A 347 -11.85 -4.41 -17.30
C SER A 347 -11.69 -3.83 -15.92
N GLY A 348 -11.62 -4.69 -14.89
CA GLY A 348 -11.44 -4.29 -13.50
C GLY A 348 -10.60 -5.29 -12.74
N ALA A 349 -10.17 -4.89 -11.53
CA ALA A 349 -9.41 -5.72 -10.60
C ALA A 349 -9.75 -5.38 -9.14
N GLY A 350 -9.50 -6.36 -8.25
CA GLY A 350 -9.70 -6.25 -6.80
C GLY A 350 -10.92 -7.04 -6.32
N TYR A 351 -10.69 -7.92 -5.36
CA TYR A 351 -11.66 -8.90 -4.86
C TYR A 351 -12.92 -8.30 -4.22
N ASN A 352 -12.84 -7.09 -3.67
CA ASN A 352 -13.93 -6.43 -2.95
C ASN A 352 -14.36 -5.09 -3.57
N VAL A 353 -13.97 -4.82 -4.80
CA VAL A 353 -14.30 -3.57 -5.50
C VAL A 353 -15.57 -3.75 -6.31
N GLN A 354 -16.57 -2.91 -6.06
CA GLN A 354 -17.77 -2.87 -6.86
C GLN A 354 -17.48 -2.30 -8.26
N ARG A 355 -17.98 -2.96 -9.30
CA ARG A 355 -17.73 -2.57 -10.68
C ARG A 355 -18.81 -1.61 -11.21
N HIS A 356 -18.34 -0.57 -11.86
CA HIS A 356 -19.20 0.41 -12.56
C HIS A 356 -18.59 0.69 -13.92
N TYR A 357 -19.32 0.30 -14.96
CA TYR A 357 -18.87 0.42 -16.35
C TYR A 357 -19.88 1.18 -17.19
N THR A 358 -19.43 1.64 -18.35
CA THR A 358 -20.31 2.26 -19.36
C THR A 358 -20.36 1.36 -20.59
N VAL A 359 -21.56 1.03 -21.04
CA VAL A 359 -21.77 0.46 -22.37
C VAL A 359 -21.94 1.63 -23.35
N PRO A 360 -21.01 1.80 -24.29
CA PRO A 360 -21.10 2.92 -25.26
C PRO A 360 -22.35 2.85 -26.14
N ALA A 361 -22.98 3.99 -26.36
CA ALA A 361 -24.21 4.15 -27.16
C ALA A 361 -24.18 3.40 -28.50
N ARG A 362 -23.04 3.42 -29.20
CA ARG A 362 -22.84 2.74 -30.49
C ARG A 362 -23.00 1.22 -30.43
N LEU A 363 -22.90 0.61 -29.28
CA LEU A 363 -23.01 -0.85 -29.08
C LEU A 363 -24.40 -1.28 -28.60
N VAL A 364 -25.23 -0.32 -28.17
CA VAL A 364 -26.54 -0.60 -27.60
C VAL A 364 -27.60 -0.71 -28.73
N LYS A 365 -28.15 -1.91 -28.89
CA LYS A 365 -29.20 -2.22 -29.88
C LYS A 365 -30.54 -2.37 -29.17
N ALA A 366 -31.65 -2.07 -29.84
CA ALA A 366 -32.96 -2.47 -29.38
C ALA A 366 -33.12 -4.00 -29.45
N GLY A 367 -33.80 -4.57 -28.47
CA GLY A 367 -33.98 -6.02 -28.34
C GLY A 367 -32.71 -6.73 -27.81
N ARG A 368 -32.38 -7.84 -28.41
CA ARG A 368 -31.39 -8.78 -27.92
C ARG A 368 -29.95 -8.24 -28.01
N ASN A 369 -29.28 -8.16 -26.86
CA ASN A 369 -27.86 -7.86 -26.70
C ASN A 369 -27.19 -8.96 -25.91
N THR A 370 -25.87 -9.15 -26.10
CA THR A 370 -25.08 -10.15 -25.40
C THR A 370 -24.09 -9.47 -24.48
N LEU A 371 -24.18 -9.76 -23.18
CA LEU A 371 -23.17 -9.44 -22.18
C LEU A 371 -22.34 -10.68 -21.90
N ALA A 372 -21.01 -10.59 -22.04
CA ALA A 372 -20.09 -11.62 -21.61
C ALA A 372 -19.07 -11.03 -20.64
N ILE A 373 -18.80 -11.76 -19.56
CA ILE A 373 -17.85 -11.38 -18.53
C ILE A 373 -16.87 -12.54 -18.33
N LYS A 374 -15.59 -12.28 -18.55
CA LYS A 374 -14.51 -13.16 -18.13
C LYS A 374 -14.14 -12.79 -16.69
N VAL A 375 -14.17 -13.73 -15.80
CA VAL A 375 -13.70 -13.58 -14.42
C VAL A 375 -12.45 -14.43 -14.23
N SER A 376 -11.41 -13.85 -13.62
CA SER A 376 -10.17 -14.53 -13.28
C SER A 376 -9.99 -14.44 -11.78
N ASP A 377 -9.91 -15.59 -11.13
CA ASP A 377 -9.71 -15.74 -9.71
C ASP A 377 -8.35 -16.43 -9.46
N ASN A 378 -7.60 -15.86 -8.53
CA ASN A 378 -6.23 -16.29 -8.19
C ASN A 378 -6.17 -17.09 -6.88
N GLY A 379 -7.30 -17.35 -6.26
CA GLY A 379 -7.43 -18.14 -5.02
C GLY A 379 -8.42 -17.57 -4.02
N GLY A 380 -9.02 -18.45 -3.26
CA GLY A 380 -10.02 -18.10 -2.27
C GLY A 380 -11.43 -18.33 -2.75
N GLU A 381 -12.31 -17.34 -2.67
CA GLU A 381 -13.67 -17.38 -3.21
C GLU A 381 -13.69 -16.61 -4.53
N GLY A 382 -14.15 -17.23 -5.61
CA GLY A 382 -14.23 -16.62 -6.92
C GLY A 382 -15.65 -16.37 -7.41
N GLY A 383 -15.86 -15.35 -8.26
CA GLY A 383 -17.16 -15.14 -8.89
C GLY A 383 -17.63 -13.70 -9.01
N ILE A 384 -18.92 -13.56 -9.31
CA ILE A 384 -19.62 -12.28 -9.34
C ILE A 384 -20.52 -12.20 -8.12
N ALA A 385 -20.06 -11.53 -7.09
CA ALA A 385 -20.67 -11.48 -5.76
C ALA A 385 -21.41 -10.15 -5.48
N GLY A 386 -21.89 -9.98 -4.26
CA GLY A 386 -22.61 -8.79 -3.84
C GLY A 386 -24.11 -9.03 -3.71
N LYS A 387 -24.89 -7.96 -3.77
CA LYS A 387 -26.35 -8.02 -3.64
C LYS A 387 -27.02 -8.00 -5.01
N ALA A 388 -28.17 -8.66 -5.09
CA ALA A 388 -28.94 -8.72 -6.34
C ALA A 388 -29.36 -7.34 -6.86
N GLU A 389 -29.66 -6.40 -5.98
CA GLU A 389 -30.01 -5.01 -6.33
C GLU A 389 -28.85 -4.22 -6.94
N ASP A 390 -27.60 -4.60 -6.65
CA ASP A 390 -26.41 -3.97 -7.17
C ASP A 390 -26.07 -4.45 -8.60
N MET A 391 -26.62 -5.60 -9.03
CA MET A 391 -26.46 -6.14 -10.37
C MET A 391 -27.51 -5.59 -11.32
N ASN A 392 -27.17 -4.56 -12.08
CA ASN A 392 -28.14 -3.91 -12.96
C ASN A 392 -27.50 -3.23 -14.18
N LEU A 393 -28.34 -3.00 -15.21
CA LEU A 393 -28.06 -2.17 -16.37
C LEU A 393 -29.02 -0.98 -16.33
N LYS A 394 -28.53 0.24 -16.36
CA LYS A 394 -29.33 1.46 -16.20
C LYS A 394 -29.16 2.44 -17.37
N LEU A 395 -30.25 3.02 -17.78
CA LEU A 395 -30.26 4.27 -18.58
C LEU A 395 -30.32 5.49 -17.64
N SER A 396 -31.06 5.37 -16.51
CA SER A 396 -31.18 6.33 -15.42
C SER A 396 -31.59 5.62 -14.15
N ASP A 397 -31.74 6.31 -13.03
CA ASP A 397 -32.19 5.70 -11.77
C ASP A 397 -33.62 5.15 -11.84
N GLN A 398 -34.47 5.71 -12.74
CA GLN A 398 -35.86 5.26 -12.95
C GLN A 398 -35.97 4.20 -14.05
N ALA A 399 -34.90 3.97 -14.82
CA ALA A 399 -34.87 3.06 -15.96
C ALA A 399 -33.75 2.04 -15.79
N SER A 400 -34.06 0.91 -15.16
CA SER A 400 -33.10 -0.13 -14.75
C SER A 400 -33.62 -1.52 -15.15
N LEU A 401 -32.69 -2.37 -15.60
CA LEU A 401 -32.89 -3.81 -15.82
C LEU A 401 -32.03 -4.58 -14.81
N SER A 402 -32.61 -5.57 -14.14
CA SER A 402 -31.84 -6.46 -13.27
C SER A 402 -30.95 -7.39 -14.09
N LEU A 403 -29.71 -7.55 -13.67
CA LEU A 403 -28.77 -8.55 -14.19
C LEU A 403 -28.69 -9.79 -13.31
N ALA A 404 -29.26 -9.75 -12.12
CA ALA A 404 -29.31 -10.90 -11.21
C ALA A 404 -30.13 -12.05 -11.80
N GLY A 405 -29.94 -13.26 -11.26
CA GLY A 405 -30.59 -14.47 -11.70
C GLY A 405 -29.69 -15.38 -12.53
N SER A 406 -30.27 -16.19 -13.41
CA SER A 406 -29.54 -17.23 -14.13
C SER A 406 -28.61 -16.67 -15.20
N TRP A 407 -27.36 -17.12 -15.18
CA TRP A 407 -26.33 -16.85 -16.19
C TRP A 407 -25.78 -18.17 -16.73
N LYS A 408 -25.46 -18.19 -18.01
CA LYS A 408 -24.69 -19.29 -18.58
C LYS A 408 -23.21 -19.10 -18.24
N TYR A 409 -22.51 -20.19 -17.91
CA TYR A 409 -21.08 -20.15 -17.64
C TYR A 409 -20.33 -21.34 -18.21
N ARG A 410 -19.03 -21.12 -18.43
CA ARG A 410 -18.09 -22.17 -18.87
C ARG A 410 -16.69 -21.84 -18.32
N VAL A 411 -16.00 -22.89 -17.86
CA VAL A 411 -14.60 -22.80 -17.41
C VAL A 411 -13.69 -22.57 -18.61
N GLY A 412 -12.86 -21.55 -18.54
CA GLY A 412 -11.82 -21.23 -19.50
C GLY A 412 -10.56 -22.08 -19.27
N CYS A 413 -9.96 -21.96 -18.11
CA CYS A 413 -8.84 -22.78 -17.65
C CYS A 413 -8.78 -22.80 -16.12
N SER A 414 -8.14 -23.81 -15.54
CA SER A 414 -7.86 -23.88 -14.10
C SER A 414 -6.56 -23.13 -13.78
N LEU A 415 -6.48 -22.58 -12.58
CA LEU A 415 -5.24 -21.98 -12.05
C LEU A 415 -4.09 -23.01 -12.03
N ALA A 416 -4.40 -24.28 -11.74
CA ALA A 416 -3.41 -25.36 -11.74
C ALA A 416 -2.76 -25.61 -13.12
N ASP A 417 -3.44 -25.25 -14.21
CA ASP A 417 -2.93 -25.38 -15.58
C ASP A 417 -2.14 -24.14 -16.02
N MET A 418 -2.19 -23.05 -15.26
CA MET A 418 -1.52 -21.80 -15.60
C MET A 418 -0.04 -21.83 -15.24
N PRO A 419 0.83 -21.17 -16.02
CA PRO A 419 2.19 -20.94 -15.57
C PRO A 419 2.19 -20.06 -14.31
N PRO A 420 3.21 -20.19 -13.42
CA PRO A 420 3.29 -19.35 -12.23
C PRO A 420 3.24 -17.87 -12.56
N ALA A 421 2.42 -17.12 -11.84
CA ALA A 421 2.32 -15.68 -12.02
C ALA A 421 3.64 -14.99 -11.69
N PRO A 422 4.02 -13.91 -12.40
CA PRO A 422 5.13 -13.07 -12.01
C PRO A 422 4.91 -12.49 -10.61
N ILE A 423 5.92 -12.60 -9.76
CA ILE A 423 5.87 -12.07 -8.40
C ILE A 423 6.01 -10.56 -8.44
N TYR A 424 5.09 -9.85 -7.79
CA TYR A 424 5.18 -8.41 -7.64
C TYR A 424 6.49 -8.02 -6.95
N PRO A 425 7.31 -7.14 -7.54
CA PRO A 425 8.68 -6.92 -7.07
C PRO A 425 8.81 -6.00 -5.84
N GLU A 426 7.78 -5.25 -5.49
CA GLU A 426 7.81 -4.42 -4.29
C GLU A 426 7.37 -5.23 -3.08
N HIS A 427 8.20 -5.23 -2.05
CA HIS A 427 7.92 -5.87 -0.77
C HIS A 427 7.76 -4.80 0.31
N SER A 428 7.13 -5.13 1.43
CA SER A 428 7.19 -4.28 2.61
C SER A 428 8.66 -4.13 3.00
N SER A 429 9.21 -2.92 2.88
CA SER A 429 10.62 -2.70 3.23
C SER A 429 10.72 -2.20 4.66
N PHE A 430 11.71 -2.73 5.34
CA PHE A 430 12.08 -2.34 6.67
C PHE A 430 13.39 -1.54 6.61
N PRO A 431 13.49 -0.36 7.24
CA PRO A 431 14.76 0.35 7.26
C PRO A 431 15.75 -0.41 8.14
N SER A 432 16.80 -0.94 7.50
CA SER A 432 17.92 -1.60 8.19
C SER A 432 18.56 -0.74 9.29
N VAL A 433 18.34 0.56 9.24
CA VAL A 433 18.84 1.53 10.22
C VAL A 433 18.19 1.38 11.61
N LEU A 434 16.94 0.90 11.70
CA LEU A 434 16.31 0.65 13.00
C LEU A 434 16.99 -0.49 13.77
N PHE A 435 17.54 -1.48 13.07
CA PHE A 435 18.28 -2.58 13.70
C PHE A 435 19.66 -2.17 14.22
N ASN A 436 20.35 -1.26 13.53
CA ASN A 436 21.74 -0.92 13.87
C ASN A 436 21.89 0.22 14.88
N GLY A 437 20.83 0.88 15.30
CA GLY A 437 20.91 2.06 16.16
C GLY A 437 20.03 2.05 17.41
N MET A 438 19.13 1.08 17.55
CA MET A 438 18.21 1.00 18.69
C MET A 438 18.38 -0.26 19.56
N VAL A 439 19.27 -1.19 19.18
CA VAL A 439 19.61 -2.37 19.98
C VAL A 439 21.00 -2.22 20.55
#